data_f430d9c39b5dff3b845ab6ad8b3cf52d
#
_entry.id   f430d9c39b5dff3b845ab6ad8b3cf52d
#
_cell.length_a   1.000
_cell.length_b   1.000
_cell.length_c   1.000
_cell.angle_alpha   90.00
_cell.angle_beta   90.00
_cell.angle_gamma   90.00
#
_symmetry.space_group_name_H-M   'P 1'
#
loop_
_entity.id
_entity.type
_entity.pdbx_description
1 polymer ?
#
loop_
_entity_poly.entity_id
_entity_poly.type
_entity_poly.pdbx_seq_one_letter_code
_entity_poly.pdbx_strand_id
1 'polypeptide(L)'
;MNSELNIDLQAFVKRVYDSLLYNSTFYNFLNENYIGEIRQTGAPIIEVIKTTPVSVNVRQTAEIQSALAPALSTYSSVKVDLTELPMDYSIRVPVSVVGSDITNAIQDVVDLKDSAIAKQIDTYGYAKLKAGVTQVKQWAPADAAGYISLLNTLRATLFNKDVYGDYRLGLEALEYANYVSALTSVLKYETLQGVEGVDRGVIARAYGIDAFEINSNYINPVVEGHTETVKGYFFNSTAVAGDTFFNSFVQYNGNYPGFPGYFVIEGNMMFGASIIDGNRIIKLQSEAVSG
;
A
#
# COMPACT_ATOMS: atom_id res chain seq x y z
N MET A 1 -13.83 36.53 24.80
CA MET A 1 -12.65 36.39 23.95
C MET A 1 -12.90 35.20 23.05
N ASN A 2 -13.42 35.41 21.85
CA ASN A 2 -13.51 34.33 20.87
C ASN A 2 -12.14 34.26 20.19
N SER A 3 -11.24 33.44 20.73
CA SER A 3 -10.11 32.99 19.94
C SER A 3 -10.70 32.11 18.84
N GLU A 4 -10.85 32.66 17.64
CA GLU A 4 -11.18 31.87 16.47
C GLU A 4 -10.11 30.79 16.33
N LEU A 5 -10.52 29.56 16.51
CA LEU A 5 -9.67 28.41 16.29
C LEU A 5 -9.49 28.29 14.77
N ASN A 6 -8.41 28.84 14.26
CA ASN A 6 -8.09 28.75 12.84
C ASN A 6 -7.03 27.64 12.65
N ILE A 7 -7.46 26.49 12.15
CA ILE A 7 -6.55 25.40 11.79
C ILE A 7 -6.05 25.66 10.38
N ASP A 8 -4.76 25.56 10.19
CA ASP A 8 -4.18 25.50 8.84
C ASP A 8 -4.63 24.21 8.15
N LEU A 9 -5.59 24.33 7.24
CA LEU A 9 -6.16 23.19 6.53
C LEU A 9 -5.13 22.43 5.68
N GLN A 10 -4.08 23.09 5.20
CA GLN A 10 -3.02 22.42 4.44
C GLN A 10 -2.17 21.55 5.37
N ALA A 11 -1.79 22.09 6.52
CA ALA A 11 -1.08 21.32 7.54
C ALA A 11 -1.94 20.16 8.08
N PHE A 12 -3.25 20.37 8.21
CA PHE A 12 -4.19 19.33 8.61
C PHE A 12 -4.28 18.19 7.58
N VAL A 13 -4.46 18.50 6.29
CA VAL A 13 -4.52 17.52 5.21
C VAL A 13 -3.20 16.73 5.13
N LYS A 14 -2.06 17.42 5.26
CA LYS A 14 -0.75 16.74 5.30
C LYS A 14 -0.68 15.73 6.45
N ARG A 15 -1.13 16.11 7.62
CA ARG A 15 -1.13 15.23 8.78
C ARG A 15 -2.05 14.01 8.59
N VAL A 16 -3.27 14.21 8.05
CA VAL A 16 -4.17 13.11 7.70
C VAL A 16 -3.47 12.16 6.72
N TYR A 17 -2.83 12.69 5.70
CA TYR A 17 -2.08 11.90 4.73
C TYR A 17 -0.96 11.08 5.38
N ASP A 18 -0.12 11.73 6.20
CA ASP A 18 0.96 11.06 6.94
C ASP A 18 0.41 9.96 7.87
N SER A 19 -0.73 10.23 8.53
CA SER A 19 -1.43 9.24 9.36
C SER A 19 -1.94 8.04 8.55
N LEU A 20 -2.47 8.25 7.35
CA LEU A 20 -2.90 7.17 6.47
C LEU A 20 -1.73 6.32 5.99
N LEU A 21 -0.61 6.94 5.63
CA LEU A 21 0.62 6.22 5.26
C LEU A 21 1.12 5.32 6.40
N TYR A 22 0.94 5.74 7.64
CA TYR A 22 1.35 4.98 8.81
C TYR A 22 0.35 3.87 9.16
N ASN A 23 -0.95 4.16 9.11
CA ASN A 23 -2.01 3.26 9.61
C ASN A 23 -2.46 2.21 8.58
N SER A 24 -2.31 2.48 7.28
CA SER A 24 -2.72 1.55 6.22
C SER A 24 -1.55 0.66 5.79
N THR A 25 -1.72 -0.64 5.92
CA THR A 25 -0.73 -1.63 5.47
C THR A 25 -0.69 -1.76 3.95
N PHE A 26 -1.75 -1.36 3.25
CA PHE A 26 -1.83 -1.41 1.79
C PHE A 26 -0.85 -0.43 1.11
N TYR A 27 -0.51 0.69 1.76
CA TYR A 27 0.51 1.60 1.22
C TYR A 27 1.88 0.95 1.03
N ASN A 28 2.19 -0.12 1.76
CA ASN A 28 3.41 -0.89 1.53
C ASN A 28 3.46 -1.61 0.16
N PHE A 29 2.31 -1.77 -0.51
CA PHE A 29 2.23 -2.33 -1.86
C PHE A 29 2.44 -1.28 -2.94
N LEU A 30 2.21 -0.01 -2.63
CA LEU A 30 2.25 1.05 -3.61
C LEU A 30 3.68 1.43 -3.99
N ASN A 31 3.85 1.79 -5.24
CA ASN A 31 5.11 2.30 -5.75
C ASN A 31 5.40 3.68 -5.18
N GLU A 32 6.50 3.81 -4.44
CA GLU A 32 6.93 5.03 -3.76
C GLU A 32 7.12 6.23 -4.68
N ASN A 33 7.35 6.01 -5.97
CA ASN A 33 7.47 7.10 -6.94
C ASN A 33 6.16 7.86 -7.18
N TYR A 34 5.01 7.32 -6.73
CA TYR A 34 3.69 7.90 -6.94
C TYR A 34 2.97 8.28 -5.65
N ILE A 35 3.54 7.93 -4.49
CA ILE A 35 3.05 8.33 -3.16
C ILE A 35 3.90 9.48 -2.61
N GLY A 36 3.34 10.24 -1.66
CA GLY A 36 4.04 11.32 -0.96
C GLY A 36 3.73 12.73 -1.49
N GLU A 37 3.07 12.85 -2.63
CA GLU A 37 2.55 14.13 -3.11
C GLU A 37 1.08 14.30 -2.68
N ILE A 38 0.78 15.34 -1.90
CA ILE A 38 -0.60 15.66 -1.53
C ILE A 38 -1.31 16.21 -2.78
N ARG A 39 -2.16 15.39 -3.38
CA ARG A 39 -2.91 15.75 -4.58
C ARG A 39 -4.22 16.40 -4.17
N GLN A 40 -4.30 17.73 -4.31
CA GLN A 40 -5.50 18.51 -4.00
C GLN A 40 -6.10 19.19 -5.24
N THR A 41 -5.33 19.29 -6.31
CA THR A 41 -5.74 19.98 -7.54
C THR A 41 -5.34 19.19 -8.76
N GLY A 42 -6.13 19.27 -9.82
CA GLY A 42 -5.88 18.60 -11.09
C GLY A 42 -6.73 17.35 -11.30
N ALA A 43 -6.38 16.54 -12.28
CA ALA A 43 -7.09 15.30 -12.55
C ALA A 43 -6.71 14.25 -11.49
N PRO A 44 -7.68 13.54 -10.89
CA PRO A 44 -7.42 12.47 -9.93
C PRO A 44 -6.96 11.18 -10.66
N ILE A 45 -5.94 11.30 -11.48
CA ILE A 45 -5.41 10.21 -12.32
C ILE A 45 -3.89 10.21 -12.19
N ILE A 46 -3.32 9.04 -11.92
CA ILE A 46 -1.88 8.78 -12.04
C ILE A 46 -1.64 8.09 -13.37
N GLU A 47 -0.74 8.61 -14.19
CA GLU A 47 -0.32 7.96 -15.42
C GLU A 47 1.05 7.31 -15.23
N VAL A 48 1.07 5.98 -15.29
CA VAL A 48 2.28 5.17 -15.15
C VAL A 48 2.76 4.76 -16.53
N ILE A 49 3.94 5.22 -16.91
CA ILE A 49 4.55 4.86 -18.19
C ILE A 49 5.24 3.50 -18.03
N LYS A 50 4.79 2.54 -18.85
CA LYS A 50 5.38 1.21 -18.94
C LYS A 50 6.25 1.14 -20.20
N THR A 51 7.55 0.96 -20.02
CA THR A 51 8.48 0.75 -21.14
C THR A 51 8.49 -0.72 -21.52
N THR A 52 8.35 -1.01 -22.80
CA THR A 52 8.55 -2.36 -23.31
C THR A 52 10.05 -2.65 -23.36
N PRO A 53 10.50 -3.87 -22.98
CA PRO A 53 11.91 -4.23 -23.12
C PRO A 53 12.39 -4.02 -24.56
N VAL A 54 13.51 -3.33 -24.71
CA VAL A 54 14.14 -3.12 -26.03
C VAL A 54 14.94 -4.36 -26.36
N SER A 55 14.66 -4.99 -27.51
CA SER A 55 15.48 -6.10 -28.00
C SER A 55 16.84 -5.58 -28.45
N VAL A 56 17.91 -6.17 -27.94
CA VAL A 56 19.28 -5.89 -28.38
C VAL A 56 19.63 -6.90 -29.47
N ASN A 57 19.90 -6.40 -30.67
CA ASN A 57 20.43 -7.23 -31.74
C ASN A 57 21.92 -7.47 -31.53
N VAL A 58 22.30 -8.69 -31.19
CA VAL A 58 23.71 -9.08 -31.07
C VAL A 58 24.24 -9.37 -32.47
N ARG A 59 25.26 -8.62 -32.90
CA ARG A 59 25.93 -8.88 -34.17
C ARG A 59 26.87 -10.08 -34.02
N GLN A 60 26.81 -10.99 -35.00
CA GLN A 60 27.70 -12.16 -35.05
C GLN A 60 29.11 -11.85 -35.61
N THR A 61 29.30 -10.70 -36.25
CA THR A 61 30.59 -10.27 -36.83
C THR A 61 30.92 -8.84 -36.43
N ALA A 62 32.22 -8.56 -36.21
CA ALA A 62 32.70 -7.24 -35.78
C ALA A 62 32.65 -6.19 -36.91
N GLU A 63 32.18 -6.52 -38.10
CA GLU A 63 32.09 -5.58 -39.22
C GLU A 63 30.93 -4.61 -39.04
N ILE A 64 31.26 -3.33 -38.99
CA ILE A 64 30.28 -2.22 -38.96
C ILE A 64 29.78 -2.03 -40.41
N GLN A 65 28.87 -2.87 -40.83
CA GLN A 65 28.17 -2.67 -42.10
C GLN A 65 26.78 -2.11 -41.81
N SER A 66 26.52 -0.89 -42.23
CA SER A 66 25.26 -0.15 -42.21
C SER A 66 24.75 0.30 -40.83
N ALA A 67 24.21 1.51 -40.80
CA ALA A 67 23.46 2.04 -39.67
C ALA A 67 22.23 1.16 -39.38
N LEU A 68 22.17 0.56 -38.19
CA LEU A 68 20.97 -0.11 -37.74
C LEU A 68 19.87 0.95 -37.51
N ALA A 69 18.67 0.69 -38.02
CA ALA A 69 17.53 1.50 -37.66
C ALA A 69 17.38 1.50 -36.12
N PRO A 70 17.18 2.66 -35.51
CA PRO A 70 16.99 2.71 -34.06
C PRO A 70 15.78 1.84 -33.69
N ALA A 71 15.94 1.00 -32.66
CA ALA A 71 14.84 0.22 -32.14
C ALA A 71 13.77 1.18 -31.61
N LEU A 72 12.55 1.04 -32.12
CA LEU A 72 11.43 1.86 -31.64
C LEU A 72 11.04 1.35 -30.26
N SER A 73 11.29 2.15 -29.23
CA SER A 73 10.76 1.89 -27.88
C SER A 73 9.26 2.19 -27.91
N THR A 74 8.45 1.17 -27.76
CA THR A 74 7.01 1.36 -27.59
C THR A 74 6.70 1.64 -26.11
N TYR A 75 6.04 2.76 -25.85
CA TYR A 75 5.55 3.12 -24.53
C TYR A 75 4.07 2.77 -24.44
N SER A 76 3.67 2.13 -23.37
CA SER A 76 2.27 2.01 -22.99
C SER A 76 2.06 2.73 -21.65
N SER A 77 0.96 3.42 -21.48
CA SER A 77 0.61 4.02 -20.19
C SER A 77 -0.53 3.23 -19.53
N VAL A 78 -0.42 3.07 -18.21
CA VAL A 78 -1.51 2.58 -17.37
C VAL A 78 -2.03 3.77 -16.59
N LYS A 79 -3.32 4.05 -16.73
CA LYS A 79 -3.99 5.12 -15.97
C LYS A 79 -4.59 4.51 -14.71
N VAL A 80 -4.23 5.08 -13.57
CA VAL A 80 -4.80 4.74 -12.26
C VAL A 80 -5.78 5.85 -11.89
N ASP A 81 -7.04 5.50 -11.80
CA ASP A 81 -8.09 6.41 -11.36
C ASP A 81 -8.15 6.43 -9.84
N LEU A 82 -7.95 7.62 -9.25
CA LEU A 82 -7.98 7.80 -7.80
C LEU A 82 -9.41 8.01 -7.27
N THR A 83 -10.42 8.06 -8.13
CA THR A 83 -11.82 8.27 -7.71
C THR A 83 -12.56 6.98 -7.36
N GLU A 84 -11.91 5.82 -7.43
CA GLU A 84 -12.56 4.50 -7.28
C GLU A 84 -13.14 4.25 -5.89
N LEU A 85 -12.51 4.79 -4.83
CA LEU A 85 -12.99 4.70 -3.46
C LEU A 85 -13.25 6.11 -2.91
N PRO A 86 -14.43 6.71 -3.12
CA PRO A 86 -14.77 7.97 -2.51
C PRO A 86 -15.07 7.79 -1.01
N MET A 87 -14.55 8.71 -0.19
CA MET A 87 -14.69 8.68 1.27
C MET A 87 -15.01 10.07 1.81
N ASP A 88 -15.98 10.15 2.71
CA ASP A 88 -16.31 11.39 3.41
C ASP A 88 -15.47 11.50 4.70
N TYR A 89 -14.78 12.59 4.83
CA TYR A 89 -14.07 12.94 6.04
C TYR A 89 -14.89 13.99 6.81
N SER A 90 -15.38 13.63 7.98
CA SER A 90 -16.11 14.57 8.84
C SER A 90 -15.76 14.29 10.30
N ILE A 91 -15.28 15.31 11.00
CA ILE A 91 -15.10 15.31 12.44
C ILE A 91 -15.90 16.45 13.06
N ARG A 92 -16.48 16.20 14.24
CA ARG A 92 -17.25 17.18 15.02
C ARG A 92 -16.84 17.14 16.47
N VAL A 93 -16.48 18.30 17.02
CA VAL A 93 -16.11 18.45 18.43
C VAL A 93 -16.94 19.58 19.03
N PRO A 94 -17.63 19.36 20.18
CA PRO A 94 -18.38 20.41 20.85
C PRO A 94 -17.47 21.58 21.26
N VAL A 95 -17.86 22.81 20.95
CA VAL A 95 -17.07 24.00 21.34
C VAL A 95 -16.94 24.14 22.87
N SER A 96 -17.87 23.57 23.65
CA SER A 96 -17.81 23.52 25.11
C SER A 96 -16.66 22.66 25.67
N VAL A 97 -16.22 21.64 24.95
CA VAL A 97 -15.06 20.81 25.27
C VAL A 97 -13.76 21.52 24.92
N VAL A 98 -13.87 22.48 23.99
CA VAL A 98 -12.82 23.30 23.43
C VAL A 98 -12.15 24.27 24.45
N GLY A 99 -12.76 24.49 25.58
CA GLY A 99 -12.29 25.51 26.56
C GLY A 99 -11.07 25.11 27.40
N SER A 100 -10.74 23.84 27.52
CA SER A 100 -9.63 23.40 28.39
C SER A 100 -8.54 22.57 27.71
N ASP A 101 -8.85 21.78 26.66
CA ASP A 101 -7.85 20.93 25.98
C ASP A 101 -8.30 20.52 24.58
N ILE A 102 -8.56 21.52 23.75
CA ILE A 102 -9.12 21.34 22.41
C ILE A 102 -8.21 20.53 21.50
N THR A 103 -6.90 20.74 21.62
CA THR A 103 -5.92 20.13 20.72
C THR A 103 -5.92 18.62 20.87
N ASN A 104 -5.97 18.11 22.11
CA ASN A 104 -5.97 16.68 22.37
C ASN A 104 -7.32 16.04 21.98
N ALA A 105 -8.45 16.70 22.29
CA ALA A 105 -9.77 16.16 21.92
C ALA A 105 -9.98 16.07 20.40
N ILE A 106 -9.50 17.07 19.64
CA ILE A 106 -9.51 17.02 18.18
C ILE A 106 -8.58 15.92 17.69
N GLN A 107 -7.39 15.80 18.31
CA GLN A 107 -6.39 14.79 17.99
C GLN A 107 -6.98 13.38 18.07
N ASP A 108 -7.58 13.02 19.20
CA ASP A 108 -8.15 11.69 19.40
C ASP A 108 -9.23 11.35 18.37
N VAL A 109 -10.08 12.32 18.02
CA VAL A 109 -11.13 12.13 17.02
C VAL A 109 -10.54 11.98 15.61
N VAL A 110 -9.48 12.74 15.29
CA VAL A 110 -8.74 12.63 14.02
C VAL A 110 -8.12 11.24 13.89
N ASP A 111 -7.39 10.80 14.91
CA ASP A 111 -6.69 9.51 14.89
C ASP A 111 -7.67 8.32 14.72
N LEU A 112 -8.83 8.39 15.40
CA LEU A 112 -9.89 7.39 15.21
C LEU A 112 -10.47 7.41 13.80
N LYS A 113 -10.68 8.60 13.22
CA LYS A 113 -11.21 8.73 11.87
C LYS A 113 -10.20 8.25 10.82
N ASP A 114 -8.94 8.63 10.98
CA ASP A 114 -7.85 8.20 10.09
C ASP A 114 -7.67 6.68 10.11
N SER A 115 -7.73 6.07 11.30
CA SER A 115 -7.70 4.61 11.43
C SER A 115 -8.90 3.93 10.73
N ALA A 116 -10.10 4.53 10.80
CA ALA A 116 -11.26 3.99 10.10
C ALA A 116 -11.12 4.09 8.58
N ILE A 117 -10.55 5.18 8.08
CA ILE A 117 -10.28 5.38 6.64
C ILE A 117 -9.19 4.43 6.17
N ALA A 118 -8.10 4.28 6.92
CA ALA A 118 -7.03 3.33 6.62
C ALA A 118 -7.58 1.90 6.45
N LYS A 119 -8.53 1.48 7.31
CA LYS A 119 -9.23 0.20 7.17
C LYS A 119 -10.00 0.07 5.86
N GLN A 120 -10.65 1.14 5.40
CA GLN A 120 -11.38 1.11 4.11
C GLN A 120 -10.40 0.99 2.94
N ILE A 121 -9.28 1.72 2.98
CA ILE A 121 -8.20 1.65 1.98
C ILE A 121 -7.64 0.21 1.93
N ASP A 122 -7.33 -0.38 3.08
CA ASP A 122 -6.81 -1.73 3.17
C ASP A 122 -7.81 -2.75 2.61
N THR A 123 -9.07 -2.68 3.04
CA THR A 123 -10.12 -3.60 2.55
C THR A 123 -10.28 -3.53 1.03
N TYR A 124 -10.34 -2.31 0.49
CA TYR A 124 -10.45 -2.08 -0.94
C TYR A 124 -9.20 -2.57 -1.69
N GLY A 125 -8.01 -2.20 -1.21
CA GLY A 125 -6.75 -2.54 -1.86
C GLY A 125 -6.51 -4.06 -1.91
N TYR A 126 -6.74 -4.77 -0.80
CA TYR A 126 -6.61 -6.23 -0.78
C TYR A 126 -7.66 -6.94 -1.63
N ALA A 127 -8.88 -6.42 -1.72
CA ALA A 127 -9.89 -6.94 -2.64
C ALA A 127 -9.43 -6.80 -4.11
N LYS A 128 -8.85 -5.66 -4.47
CA LYS A 128 -8.25 -5.43 -5.80
C LYS A 128 -7.11 -6.41 -6.09
N LEU A 129 -6.17 -6.62 -5.14
CA LEU A 129 -5.09 -7.58 -5.29
C LEU A 129 -5.61 -9.01 -5.45
N LYS A 130 -6.58 -9.41 -4.61
CA LYS A 130 -7.17 -10.75 -4.66
C LYS A 130 -7.80 -11.04 -6.02
N ALA A 131 -8.52 -10.07 -6.59
CA ALA A 131 -9.18 -10.20 -7.89
C ALA A 131 -8.21 -10.11 -9.07
N GLY A 132 -7.20 -9.23 -8.99
CA GLY A 132 -6.35 -8.91 -10.15
C GLY A 132 -5.06 -9.71 -10.25
N VAL A 133 -4.58 -10.36 -9.17
CA VAL A 133 -3.35 -11.15 -9.21
C VAL A 133 -3.65 -12.57 -9.68
N THR A 134 -3.15 -12.90 -10.87
CA THR A 134 -3.34 -14.21 -11.51
C THR A 134 -2.24 -15.22 -11.21
N GLN A 135 -1.04 -14.75 -10.82
CA GLN A 135 0.05 -15.63 -10.43
C GLN A 135 -0.16 -16.15 -9.01
N VAL A 136 -0.25 -17.46 -8.85
CA VAL A 136 -0.50 -18.12 -7.57
C VAL A 136 0.64 -19.08 -7.26
N LYS A 137 1.08 -19.11 -6.01
CA LYS A 137 2.00 -20.09 -5.46
C LYS A 137 1.47 -20.63 -4.14
N GLN A 138 1.67 -21.90 -3.91
CA GLN A 138 1.37 -22.51 -2.65
C GLN A 138 2.32 -22.01 -1.56
N TRP A 139 1.74 -21.67 -0.41
CA TRP A 139 2.45 -21.27 0.81
C TRP A 139 2.20 -22.29 1.92
N ALA A 140 3.11 -23.25 2.08
CA ALA A 140 3.03 -24.27 3.09
C ALA A 140 4.42 -24.62 3.62
N PRO A 141 5.18 -23.66 4.20
CA PRO A 141 6.48 -23.97 4.80
C PRO A 141 6.29 -24.73 6.11
N ALA A 142 7.03 -25.83 6.27
CA ALA A 142 6.94 -26.64 7.49
C ALA A 142 7.91 -26.16 8.59
N ASP A 143 9.02 -25.55 8.21
CA ASP A 143 10.10 -25.13 9.10
C ASP A 143 10.88 -23.93 8.52
N ALA A 144 11.90 -23.49 9.22
CA ALA A 144 12.75 -22.38 8.78
C ALA A 144 13.42 -22.62 7.43
N ALA A 145 13.86 -23.86 7.15
CA ALA A 145 14.47 -24.20 5.87
C ALA A 145 13.43 -24.13 4.73
N GLY A 146 12.19 -24.53 5.02
CA GLY A 146 11.05 -24.41 4.11
C GLY A 146 10.75 -22.95 3.76
N TYR A 147 10.76 -22.04 4.73
CA TYR A 147 10.59 -20.59 4.47
C TYR A 147 11.69 -20.06 3.56
N ILE A 148 12.96 -20.38 3.83
CA ILE A 148 14.10 -19.94 3.02
C ILE A 148 14.00 -20.48 1.59
N SER A 149 13.66 -21.76 1.44
CA SER A 149 13.49 -22.41 0.14
C SER A 149 12.36 -21.74 -0.68
N LEU A 150 11.23 -21.46 -0.04
CA LEU A 150 10.12 -20.75 -0.68
C LEU A 150 10.50 -19.35 -1.12
N LEU A 151 11.16 -18.54 -0.26
CA LEU A 151 11.63 -17.21 -0.61
C LEU A 151 12.57 -17.23 -1.81
N ASN A 152 13.51 -18.15 -1.84
CA ASN A 152 14.42 -18.32 -2.98
C ASN A 152 13.65 -18.68 -4.26
N THR A 153 12.65 -19.56 -4.16
CA THR A 153 11.80 -19.93 -5.29
C THR A 153 10.98 -18.78 -5.81
N LEU A 154 10.38 -17.97 -4.91
CA LEU A 154 9.59 -16.79 -5.27
C LEU A 154 10.47 -15.74 -5.96
N ARG A 155 11.66 -15.47 -5.39
CA ARG A 155 12.63 -14.56 -5.97
C ARG A 155 13.08 -15.03 -7.36
N ALA A 156 13.43 -16.33 -7.50
CA ALA A 156 13.81 -16.90 -8.80
C ALA A 156 12.66 -16.81 -9.82
N THR A 157 11.41 -16.97 -9.38
CA THR A 157 10.24 -16.86 -10.26
C THR A 157 10.09 -15.45 -10.84
N LEU A 158 10.30 -14.40 -10.05
CA LEU A 158 10.27 -13.01 -10.54
C LEU A 158 11.53 -12.68 -11.35
N PHE A 159 12.70 -13.12 -10.89
CA PHE A 159 13.97 -12.91 -11.58
C PHE A 159 13.96 -13.49 -13.01
N ASN A 160 13.41 -14.70 -13.19
CA ASN A 160 13.26 -15.34 -14.51
C ASN A 160 12.27 -14.63 -15.44
N LYS A 161 11.54 -13.64 -14.93
CA LYS A 161 10.65 -12.76 -15.70
C LYS A 161 11.25 -11.36 -15.89
N ASP A 162 12.56 -11.22 -15.70
CA ASP A 162 13.28 -9.95 -15.78
C ASP A 162 12.79 -8.88 -14.78
N VAL A 163 12.24 -9.32 -13.64
CA VAL A 163 11.84 -8.44 -12.53
C VAL A 163 12.96 -8.41 -11.51
N TYR A 164 13.66 -7.29 -11.47
CA TYR A 164 14.81 -7.06 -10.59
C TYR A 164 14.48 -5.99 -9.55
N GLY A 165 15.22 -5.99 -8.44
CA GLY A 165 15.22 -4.91 -7.46
C GLY A 165 14.49 -5.24 -6.17
N ASP A 166 13.77 -4.29 -5.65
CA ASP A 166 13.20 -4.29 -4.31
C ASP A 166 12.00 -5.25 -4.18
N TYR A 167 12.21 -6.35 -3.48
CA TYR A 167 11.16 -7.34 -3.22
C TYR A 167 10.59 -7.15 -1.84
N ARG A 168 9.26 -7.28 -1.75
CA ARG A 168 8.50 -7.19 -0.51
C ARG A 168 7.62 -8.42 -0.32
N LEU A 169 7.35 -8.76 0.94
CA LEU A 169 6.54 -9.89 1.35
C LEU A 169 5.50 -9.43 2.37
N GLY A 170 4.24 -9.35 1.95
CA GLY A 170 3.13 -9.13 2.87
C GLY A 170 2.52 -10.47 3.27
N LEU A 171 2.45 -10.79 4.56
CA LEU A 171 1.88 -12.02 5.09
C LEU A 171 0.70 -11.75 6.02
N GLU A 172 -0.29 -12.63 5.98
CA GLU A 172 -1.35 -12.68 6.98
C GLU A 172 -0.77 -12.78 8.39
N ALA A 173 -1.40 -12.14 9.39
CA ALA A 173 -0.86 -11.98 10.74
C ALA A 173 -0.29 -13.26 11.37
N LEU A 174 -1.02 -14.37 11.29
CA LEU A 174 -0.55 -15.65 11.83
C LEU A 174 0.67 -16.18 11.06
N GLU A 175 0.63 -16.09 9.73
CA GLU A 175 1.75 -16.55 8.88
C GLU A 175 2.98 -15.65 9.06
N TYR A 176 2.77 -14.35 9.29
CA TYR A 176 3.86 -13.43 9.61
C TYR A 176 4.54 -13.77 10.94
N ALA A 177 3.75 -14.05 11.99
CA ALA A 177 4.29 -14.47 13.28
C ALA A 177 5.09 -15.80 13.17
N ASN A 178 4.59 -16.76 12.42
CA ASN A 178 5.28 -18.02 12.14
C ASN A 178 6.58 -17.80 11.37
N TYR A 179 6.55 -16.94 10.35
CA TYR A 179 7.71 -16.55 9.54
C TYR A 179 8.81 -15.93 10.40
N VAL A 180 8.46 -14.92 11.22
CA VAL A 180 9.41 -14.25 12.13
C VAL A 180 10.00 -15.24 13.13
N SER A 181 9.16 -16.08 13.76
CA SER A 181 9.60 -17.10 14.71
C SER A 181 10.57 -18.11 14.09
N ALA A 182 10.26 -18.59 12.88
CA ALA A 182 11.10 -19.55 12.16
C ALA A 182 12.46 -18.92 11.79
N LEU A 183 12.48 -17.70 11.26
CA LEU A 183 13.70 -17.02 10.87
C LEU A 183 14.56 -16.61 12.07
N THR A 184 13.98 -16.22 13.19
CA THR A 184 14.70 -15.89 14.41
C THR A 184 15.52 -17.07 14.93
N SER A 185 15.08 -18.30 14.67
CA SER A 185 15.82 -19.52 15.05
C SER A 185 17.08 -19.77 14.20
N VAL A 186 17.15 -19.21 12.99
CA VAL A 186 18.23 -19.44 12.01
C VAL A 186 19.10 -18.22 11.82
N LEU A 187 18.50 -17.03 11.78
CA LEU A 187 19.20 -15.77 11.61
C LEU A 187 19.57 -15.22 12.99
N LYS A 188 20.87 -15.02 13.23
CA LYS A 188 21.30 -14.32 14.44
C LYS A 188 20.70 -12.91 14.47
N TYR A 189 20.39 -12.43 15.65
CA TYR A 189 19.70 -11.16 15.96
C TYR A 189 20.28 -9.91 15.25
N GLU A 190 21.49 -9.96 14.75
CA GLU A 190 22.18 -8.87 14.06
C GLU A 190 21.60 -8.49 12.70
N THR A 191 20.72 -9.34 12.11
CA THR A 191 20.10 -9.11 10.81
C THR A 191 18.70 -8.49 10.88
N LEU A 192 18.16 -8.30 12.07
CA LEU A 192 16.85 -7.66 12.30
C LEU A 192 16.95 -6.13 12.48
N GLN A 193 18.04 -5.52 12.04
CA GLN A 193 18.25 -4.08 12.16
C GLN A 193 17.75 -3.33 10.93
N GLY A 194 16.67 -2.60 11.12
CA GLY A 194 16.27 -1.51 10.24
C GLY A 194 15.38 -0.57 11.02
N VAL A 195 15.96 0.46 11.63
CA VAL A 195 15.21 1.55 12.28
C VAL A 195 14.24 2.21 11.28
N GLU A 196 14.58 2.23 10.00
CA GLU A 196 13.73 2.74 8.91
C GLU A 196 12.52 1.83 8.60
N GLY A 197 12.59 0.54 8.93
CA GLY A 197 11.48 -0.41 8.70
C GLY A 197 10.33 -0.27 9.70
N VAL A 198 10.60 0.29 10.88
CA VAL A 198 9.58 0.45 11.94
C VAL A 198 8.56 1.52 11.55
N ASP A 199 8.96 2.56 10.84
CA ASP A 199 8.09 3.67 10.41
C ASP A 199 7.02 3.25 9.40
N ARG A 200 7.21 2.10 8.72
CA ARG A 200 6.27 1.57 7.72
C ARG A 200 5.67 0.21 8.07
N GLY A 201 5.78 -0.22 9.32
CA GLY A 201 5.31 -1.55 9.73
C GLY A 201 6.14 -2.72 9.16
N VAL A 202 7.32 -2.45 8.59
CA VAL A 202 8.27 -3.48 8.17
C VAL A 202 9.08 -3.92 9.39
N ILE A 203 8.79 -5.09 9.93
CA ILE A 203 9.40 -5.57 11.16
C ILE A 203 10.54 -6.55 10.90
N ALA A 204 10.57 -7.19 9.71
CA ALA A 204 11.59 -8.19 9.40
C ALA A 204 12.15 -8.03 7.98
N ARG A 205 13.47 -7.98 7.89
CA ARG A 205 14.19 -8.04 6.62
C ARG A 205 15.04 -9.28 6.56
N ALA A 206 14.81 -10.13 5.59
CA ALA A 206 15.60 -11.33 5.36
C ALA A 206 15.93 -11.49 3.88
N TYR A 207 17.20 -11.77 3.57
CA TYR A 207 17.67 -11.97 2.20
C TYR A 207 17.37 -10.80 1.23
N GLY A 208 17.32 -9.55 1.75
CA GLY A 208 16.97 -8.36 0.96
C GLY A 208 15.49 -8.26 0.63
N ILE A 209 14.62 -8.98 1.37
CA ILE A 209 13.16 -8.94 1.24
C ILE A 209 12.61 -8.30 2.50
N ASP A 210 11.85 -7.23 2.35
CA ASP A 210 11.14 -6.57 3.44
C ASP A 210 9.80 -7.25 3.67
N ALA A 211 9.60 -7.79 4.89
CA ALA A 211 8.36 -8.47 5.25
C ALA A 211 7.52 -7.61 6.20
N PHE A 212 6.22 -7.59 6.00
CA PHE A 212 5.26 -6.88 6.84
C PHE A 212 3.99 -7.70 7.05
N GLU A 213 3.28 -7.36 8.12
CA GLU A 213 2.06 -8.02 8.53
C GLU A 213 0.84 -7.42 7.81
N ILE A 214 -0.11 -8.29 7.44
CA ILE A 214 -1.40 -7.92 6.88
C ILE A 214 -2.50 -8.45 7.80
N ASN A 215 -3.47 -7.61 8.13
CA ASN A 215 -4.61 -8.02 8.93
C ASN A 215 -5.46 -9.07 8.18
N SER A 216 -5.68 -10.20 8.86
CA SER A 216 -6.39 -11.36 8.30
C SER A 216 -7.79 -11.01 7.79
N ASN A 217 -8.49 -10.08 8.45
CA ASN A 217 -9.84 -9.66 8.07
C ASN A 217 -9.89 -8.88 6.75
N TYR A 218 -8.77 -8.24 6.34
CA TYR A 218 -8.71 -7.49 5.09
C TYR A 218 -8.32 -8.39 3.92
N ILE A 219 -7.38 -9.31 4.15
CA ILE A 219 -6.90 -10.22 3.10
C ILE A 219 -7.89 -11.37 2.83
N ASN A 220 -8.58 -11.83 3.87
CA ASN A 220 -9.59 -12.89 3.83
C ASN A 220 -10.88 -12.46 4.55
N PRO A 221 -11.64 -11.49 4.02
CA PRO A 221 -12.91 -11.15 4.61
C PRO A 221 -13.80 -12.39 4.65
N VAL A 222 -14.50 -12.57 5.77
CA VAL A 222 -15.44 -13.69 5.94
C VAL A 222 -16.62 -13.50 4.97
N VAL A 223 -16.59 -14.26 3.88
CA VAL A 223 -17.69 -14.30 2.90
C VAL A 223 -18.16 -15.74 2.82
N GLU A 224 -19.46 -15.97 3.02
CA GLU A 224 -20.05 -17.29 2.92
C GLU A 224 -19.76 -17.94 1.55
N GLY A 225 -19.24 -19.17 1.57
CA GLY A 225 -18.96 -19.95 0.36
C GLY A 225 -17.59 -19.77 -0.28
N HIS A 226 -16.69 -18.95 0.27
CA HIS A 226 -15.33 -18.82 -0.22
C HIS A 226 -14.33 -19.62 0.64
N THR A 227 -13.70 -20.62 0.00
CA THR A 227 -12.69 -21.51 0.63
C THR A 227 -11.24 -21.10 0.35
N GLU A 228 -11.00 -20.11 -0.51
CA GLU A 228 -9.64 -19.64 -0.79
C GLU A 228 -9.09 -18.83 0.38
N THR A 229 -8.07 -19.36 1.03
CA THR A 229 -7.33 -18.63 2.06
C THR A 229 -6.03 -18.08 1.47
N VAL A 230 -6.00 -16.77 1.26
CA VAL A 230 -4.79 -16.06 0.85
C VAL A 230 -3.89 -15.90 2.07
N LYS A 231 -2.66 -16.38 1.98
CA LYS A 231 -1.65 -16.32 3.03
C LYS A 231 -0.77 -15.08 2.94
N GLY A 232 -0.74 -14.45 1.77
CA GLY A 232 0.05 -13.25 1.54
C GLY A 232 0.30 -12.96 0.08
N TYR A 233 1.20 -12.01 -0.14
CA TYR A 233 1.67 -11.60 -1.46
C TYR A 233 3.19 -11.41 -1.44
N PHE A 234 3.85 -11.91 -2.47
CA PHE A 234 5.25 -11.60 -2.76
C PHE A 234 5.32 -10.75 -4.02
N PHE A 235 5.97 -9.60 -3.96
CA PHE A 235 5.92 -8.63 -5.05
C PHE A 235 7.17 -7.76 -5.13
N ASN A 236 7.33 -7.12 -6.30
CA ASN A 236 8.29 -6.03 -6.48
C ASN A 236 7.61 -4.70 -6.15
N SER A 237 8.31 -3.77 -5.52
CA SER A 237 7.80 -2.46 -5.09
C SER A 237 7.14 -1.61 -6.19
N THR A 238 7.38 -1.95 -7.47
CA THR A 238 6.80 -1.25 -8.62
C THR A 238 5.56 -1.94 -9.21
N ALA A 239 5.04 -3.00 -8.56
CA ALA A 239 3.94 -3.80 -9.10
C ALA A 239 2.60 -3.09 -9.09
N VAL A 240 2.37 -2.23 -8.11
CA VAL A 240 1.09 -1.53 -7.87
C VAL A 240 1.33 -0.04 -7.79
N ALA A 241 0.46 0.75 -8.41
CA ALA A 241 0.44 2.20 -8.21
C ALA A 241 -0.92 2.64 -7.68
N GLY A 242 -0.94 3.66 -6.86
CA GLY A 242 -2.14 4.24 -6.27
C GLY A 242 -1.77 5.36 -5.34
N ASP A 243 -2.76 6.13 -4.93
CA ASP A 243 -2.60 7.18 -3.93
C ASP A 243 -3.96 7.69 -3.47
N THR A 244 -3.94 8.60 -2.47
CA THR A 244 -5.09 9.35 -2.00
C THR A 244 -5.15 10.71 -2.68
N PHE A 245 -6.34 11.07 -3.14
CA PHE A 245 -6.66 12.40 -3.66
C PHE A 245 -7.58 13.14 -2.69
N PHE A 246 -7.20 14.35 -2.28
CA PHE A 246 -7.98 15.22 -1.40
C PHE A 246 -8.71 16.25 -2.23
N ASN A 247 -10.06 16.18 -2.25
CA ASN A 247 -10.85 17.07 -3.11
C ASN A 247 -11.10 18.42 -2.46
N SER A 248 -11.69 18.46 -1.28
CA SER A 248 -11.99 19.69 -0.56
C SER A 248 -12.02 19.44 0.94
N PHE A 249 -11.57 20.44 1.71
CA PHE A 249 -11.70 20.49 3.16
C PHE A 249 -12.20 21.85 3.58
N VAL A 250 -13.19 21.88 4.45
CA VAL A 250 -13.80 23.10 4.97
C VAL A 250 -13.88 23.01 6.50
N GLN A 251 -13.60 24.13 7.15
CA GLN A 251 -13.69 24.29 8.61
C GLN A 251 -14.86 25.19 8.98
N TYR A 252 -15.63 24.78 9.98
CA TYR A 252 -16.72 25.55 10.56
C TYR A 252 -16.48 25.77 12.06
N ASN A 253 -16.43 27.01 12.49
CA ASN A 253 -16.19 27.40 13.87
C ASN A 253 -17.51 27.74 14.58
N GLY A 254 -18.24 26.74 15.06
CA GLY A 254 -19.48 26.91 15.82
C GLY A 254 -20.74 27.21 15.01
N ASN A 255 -20.63 27.43 13.69
CA ASN A 255 -21.73 27.83 12.82
C ASN A 255 -22.10 26.76 11.79
N TYR A 256 -21.86 25.49 12.07
CA TYR A 256 -22.22 24.42 11.13
C TYR A 256 -23.75 24.30 11.00
N PRO A 257 -24.30 24.26 9.79
CA PRO A 257 -25.75 24.15 9.58
C PRO A 257 -26.33 22.90 10.26
N GLY A 258 -27.30 23.07 11.14
CA GLY A 258 -27.94 21.99 11.88
C GLY A 258 -27.23 21.57 13.19
N PHE A 259 -26.00 22.01 13.45
CA PHE A 259 -25.24 21.71 14.66
C PHE A 259 -24.52 22.94 15.22
N PRO A 260 -25.29 23.94 15.73
CA PRO A 260 -24.68 25.10 16.34
C PRO A 260 -23.89 24.70 17.60
N GLY A 261 -22.75 25.35 17.82
CA GLY A 261 -21.91 25.08 18.98
C GLY A 261 -20.92 23.92 18.81
N TYR A 262 -20.72 23.47 17.56
CA TYR A 262 -19.70 22.48 17.22
C TYR A 262 -18.61 23.09 16.34
N PHE A 263 -17.37 22.69 16.62
CA PHE A 263 -16.26 22.78 15.66
C PHE A 263 -16.35 21.61 14.70
N VAL A 264 -16.35 21.88 13.40
CA VAL A 264 -16.49 20.86 12.37
C VAL A 264 -15.40 21.03 11.33
N ILE A 265 -14.71 19.95 10.97
CA ILE A 265 -13.93 19.86 9.74
C ILE A 265 -14.61 18.80 8.88
N GLU A 266 -14.93 19.16 7.67
CA GLU A 266 -15.45 18.21 6.68
C GLU A 266 -14.71 18.33 5.36
N GLY A 267 -14.62 17.22 4.64
CA GLY A 267 -13.97 17.16 3.34
C GLY A 267 -14.25 15.84 2.64
N ASN A 268 -13.84 15.80 1.39
CA ASN A 268 -13.92 14.61 0.58
C ASN A 268 -12.53 14.17 0.18
N MET A 269 -12.26 12.88 0.35
CA MET A 269 -11.06 12.24 -0.13
C MET A 269 -11.42 11.02 -0.97
N MET A 270 -10.53 10.64 -1.85
CA MET A 270 -10.70 9.51 -2.74
C MET A 270 -9.43 8.70 -2.76
N PHE A 271 -9.54 7.42 -2.91
CA PHE A 271 -8.39 6.52 -3.05
C PHE A 271 -8.57 5.64 -4.27
N GLY A 272 -7.51 5.41 -5.00
CA GLY A 272 -7.50 4.45 -6.11
C GLY A 272 -6.16 3.75 -6.23
N ALA A 273 -6.21 2.50 -6.64
CA ALA A 273 -5.02 1.71 -6.90
C ALA A 273 -5.22 0.74 -8.06
N SER A 274 -4.15 0.46 -8.78
CA SER A 274 -4.16 -0.49 -9.89
C SER A 274 -2.88 -1.31 -9.94
N ILE A 275 -3.00 -2.56 -10.36
CA ILE A 275 -1.86 -3.43 -10.65
C ILE A 275 -1.27 -2.98 -12.00
N ILE A 276 -0.05 -2.48 -11.97
CA ILE A 276 0.66 -1.99 -13.16
C ILE A 276 1.21 -3.15 -13.98
N ASP A 277 1.77 -4.15 -13.29
CA ASP A 277 2.32 -5.32 -13.93
C ASP A 277 2.07 -6.59 -13.09
N GLY A 278 1.13 -7.41 -13.54
CA GLY A 278 0.80 -8.68 -12.88
C GLY A 278 1.95 -9.69 -12.86
N ASN A 279 3.00 -9.50 -13.68
CA ASN A 279 4.20 -10.35 -13.61
C ASN A 279 5.09 -10.06 -12.42
N ARG A 280 4.88 -8.93 -11.75
CA ARG A 280 5.67 -8.46 -10.60
C ARG A 280 5.09 -8.81 -9.26
N ILE A 281 3.98 -9.56 -9.22
CA ILE A 281 3.27 -9.92 -7.99
C ILE A 281 2.79 -11.36 -8.03
N ILE A 282 2.97 -12.07 -6.93
CA ILE A 282 2.57 -13.47 -6.72
C ILE A 282 1.66 -13.54 -5.49
N LYS A 283 0.48 -14.11 -5.65
CA LYS A 283 -0.45 -14.43 -4.57
C LYS A 283 -0.05 -15.75 -3.91
N LEU A 284 0.06 -15.76 -2.60
CA LEU A 284 0.40 -16.92 -1.79
C LEU A 284 -0.88 -17.51 -1.19
N GLN A 285 -1.12 -18.80 -1.42
CA GLN A 285 -2.34 -19.47 -0.95
C GLN A 285 -1.99 -20.76 -0.18
N SER A 286 -2.82 -21.11 0.81
CA SER A 286 -2.83 -22.46 1.32
C SER A 286 -3.32 -23.41 0.22
N GLU A 287 -2.95 -24.69 0.27
CA GLU A 287 -3.59 -25.70 -0.58
C GLU A 287 -5.10 -25.58 -0.44
N ALA A 288 -5.79 -25.53 -1.57
CA ALA A 288 -7.22 -25.81 -1.57
C ALA A 288 -7.36 -27.24 -1.04
N VAL A 289 -8.02 -27.40 0.10
CA VAL A 289 -8.49 -28.72 0.52
C VAL A 289 -9.44 -29.17 -0.57
N SER A 290 -8.97 -30.03 -1.47
CA SER A 290 -9.82 -30.71 -2.44
C SER A 290 -10.79 -31.57 -1.63
N GLY A 291 -11.99 -31.01 -1.39
CA GLY A 291 -13.11 -31.72 -0.84
C GLY A 291 -13.73 -32.65 -1.87
#